data_4bcae4e3f99b0ecd319704c51a29b767
#
_entry.id   4bcae4e3f99b0ecd319704c51a29b767
#
_cell.length_a   1.000
_cell.length_b   1.000
_cell.length_c   1.000
_cell.angle_alpha   90.00
_cell.angle_beta   90.00
_cell.angle_gamma   90.00
#
_symmetry.space_group_name_H-M   'P 1'
#
loop_
_entity.id
_entity.type
_entity.pdbx_description
1 polymer ?
#
loop_
_entity_poly.entity_id
_entity_poly.type
_entity_poly.pdbx_seq_one_letter_code
_entity_poly.pdbx_strand_id
1 'polypeptide(L)'
;MIVIRSLEQLHTFTEPCVIALGTFDGLHLGHKDVIGSAKEYAQQHGERLAVFTFSNHPLSLIKPELVPVALLSQEQKHACFEAMGVDLLLDIPFNEALANLSPQEFLQKLGVLKFSCLVVGENFSFGKGGAGNIQTLTAFAQGNNCKLIVRPLVSDDATVISSTAIRHLIAAGEVAKARYMLGRAYSLSGTVVRGAQRGNKIGFPTANLALEAAKIAVPSIGVYAVKVYFDGKCYKGMGNIGNNPTFGELKEARLEVNIFDFDGDLYDKEITVAFYERIRGEVKFN
;
A
#
# COMPACT_ATOMS: atom_id res chain seq x y z
N MET A 1 5.65 10.19 13.34
CA MET A 1 5.98 10.48 11.93
C MET A 1 5.43 11.85 11.53
N ILE A 2 6.26 12.75 10.96
CA ILE A 2 5.84 14.03 10.39
C ILE A 2 5.39 13.77 8.95
N VAL A 3 4.26 14.39 8.51
CA VAL A 3 3.76 14.23 7.14
C VAL A 3 3.73 15.59 6.44
N ILE A 4 4.45 15.69 5.32
CA ILE A 4 4.48 16.87 4.44
C ILE A 4 3.73 16.52 3.14
N ARG A 5 2.81 17.40 2.72
CA ARG A 5 1.93 17.19 1.56
C ARG A 5 2.19 18.14 0.39
N SER A 6 3.21 18.98 0.47
CA SER A 6 3.62 19.83 -0.67
C SER A 6 5.13 20.07 -0.67
N LEU A 7 5.70 20.27 -1.86
CA LEU A 7 7.13 20.57 -2.01
C LEU A 7 7.50 21.93 -1.42
N GLU A 8 6.55 22.86 -1.34
CA GLU A 8 6.74 24.17 -0.76
C GLU A 8 6.97 24.12 0.76
N GLN A 9 6.48 23.06 1.42
CA GLN A 9 6.63 22.87 2.87
C GLN A 9 7.95 22.19 3.27
N LEU A 10 8.78 21.74 2.33
CA LEU A 10 10.02 21.01 2.65
C LEU A 10 10.96 21.80 3.56
N HIS A 11 10.98 23.13 3.46
CA HIS A 11 11.79 24.01 4.31
C HIS A 11 11.43 23.95 5.80
N THR A 12 10.27 23.40 6.16
CA THR A 12 9.85 23.26 7.56
C THR A 12 10.57 22.12 8.28
N PHE A 13 11.20 21.21 7.52
CA PHE A 13 12.01 20.14 8.08
C PHE A 13 13.50 20.45 7.88
N THR A 14 14.24 20.62 8.98
CA THR A 14 15.62 21.11 8.96
C THR A 14 16.65 20.07 9.45
N GLU A 15 16.20 18.93 9.95
CA GLU A 15 17.08 17.87 10.43
C GLU A 15 17.74 17.13 9.25
N PRO A 16 19.00 16.66 9.41
CA PRO A 16 19.64 15.79 8.43
C PRO A 16 18.84 14.49 8.23
N CYS A 17 18.72 14.04 6.98
CA CYS A 17 17.92 12.85 6.69
C CYS A 17 18.50 12.00 5.55
N VAL A 18 18.03 10.77 5.48
CA VAL A 18 18.20 9.83 4.36
C VAL A 18 16.85 9.65 3.70
N ILE A 19 16.78 9.75 2.37
CA ILE A 19 15.51 9.71 1.66
C ILE A 19 15.38 8.44 0.83
N ALA A 20 14.36 7.63 1.09
CA ALA A 20 13.91 6.57 0.19
C ALA A 20 12.88 7.15 -0.80
N LEU A 21 13.13 6.99 -2.11
CA LEU A 21 12.24 7.48 -3.17
C LEU A 21 11.48 6.32 -3.83
N GLY A 22 10.15 6.44 -3.95
CA GLY A 22 9.33 5.43 -4.62
C GLY A 22 7.83 5.69 -4.55
N THR A 23 7.06 5.02 -5.38
CA THR A 23 5.59 5.05 -5.31
C THR A 23 5.06 4.24 -4.12
N PHE A 24 5.80 3.21 -3.72
CA PHE A 24 5.56 2.36 -2.55
C PHE A 24 4.12 1.83 -2.44
N ASP A 25 3.51 1.51 -3.59
CA ASP A 25 2.19 0.90 -3.60
C ASP A 25 2.26 -0.55 -3.11
N GLY A 26 1.46 -0.85 -2.09
CA GLY A 26 1.41 -2.15 -1.45
C GLY A 26 2.53 -2.44 -0.45
N LEU A 27 3.61 -1.66 -0.37
CA LEU A 27 4.73 -1.85 0.57
C LEU A 27 5.18 -3.32 0.66
N HIS A 28 5.42 -3.93 -0.52
CA HIS A 28 5.89 -5.31 -0.66
C HIS A 28 7.38 -5.46 -0.27
N LEU A 29 7.91 -6.68 -0.27
CA LEU A 29 9.28 -6.97 0.17
C LEU A 29 10.33 -6.13 -0.55
N GLY A 30 10.19 -5.88 -1.87
CA GLY A 30 11.11 -5.00 -2.60
C GLY A 30 11.05 -3.54 -2.11
N HIS A 31 9.87 -3.03 -1.76
CA HIS A 31 9.74 -1.69 -1.17
C HIS A 31 10.35 -1.64 0.24
N LYS A 32 10.14 -2.71 1.03
CA LYS A 32 10.72 -2.83 2.38
C LYS A 32 12.24 -2.89 2.34
N ASP A 33 12.82 -3.51 1.31
CA ASP A 33 14.27 -3.55 1.12
C ASP A 33 14.86 -2.16 0.86
N VAL A 34 14.21 -1.36 0.00
CA VAL A 34 14.62 0.04 -0.25
C VAL A 34 14.54 0.88 1.02
N ILE A 35 13.39 0.84 1.72
CA ILE A 35 13.18 1.63 2.94
C ILE A 35 14.06 1.13 4.08
N GLY A 36 14.23 -0.19 4.22
CA GLY A 36 15.12 -0.81 5.20
C GLY A 36 16.57 -0.38 5.03
N SER A 37 17.06 -0.35 3.78
CA SER A 37 18.40 0.13 3.46
C SER A 37 18.58 1.61 3.80
N ALA A 38 17.56 2.45 3.56
CA ALA A 38 17.57 3.85 3.97
C ALA A 38 17.60 4.00 5.49
N LYS A 39 16.81 3.19 6.21
CA LYS A 39 16.78 3.16 7.67
C LYS A 39 18.12 2.78 8.28
N GLU A 40 18.73 1.72 7.77
CA GLU A 40 20.05 1.26 8.23
C GLU A 40 21.10 2.36 8.05
N TYR A 41 21.11 3.02 6.89
CA TYR A 41 22.04 4.13 6.65
C TYR A 41 21.76 5.32 7.58
N ALA A 42 20.50 5.71 7.78
CA ALA A 42 20.10 6.78 8.67
C ALA A 42 20.56 6.50 10.12
N GLN A 43 20.34 5.29 10.62
CA GLN A 43 20.76 4.88 11.96
C GLN A 43 22.28 4.92 12.15
N GLN A 44 23.06 4.48 11.14
CA GLN A 44 24.54 4.51 11.19
C GLN A 44 25.10 5.93 11.25
N HIS A 45 24.37 6.92 10.72
CA HIS A 45 24.82 8.31 10.64
C HIS A 45 24.11 9.25 11.62
N GLY A 46 23.18 8.73 12.44
CA GLY A 46 22.42 9.55 13.39
C GLY A 46 21.45 10.51 12.70
N GLU A 47 20.96 10.15 11.51
CA GLU A 47 20.06 10.97 10.69
C GLU A 47 18.61 10.45 10.74
N ARG A 48 17.66 11.25 10.26
CA ARG A 48 16.24 10.88 10.17
C ARG A 48 15.96 10.06 8.92
N LEU A 49 15.04 9.11 9.04
CA LEU A 49 14.52 8.37 7.89
C LEU A 49 13.37 9.14 7.25
N ALA A 50 13.58 9.57 6.01
CA ALA A 50 12.55 10.19 5.18
C ALA A 50 12.10 9.24 4.06
N VAL A 51 10.83 9.28 3.72
CA VAL A 51 10.26 8.56 2.56
C VAL A 51 9.54 9.57 1.67
N PHE A 52 9.86 9.59 0.38
CA PHE A 52 9.11 10.32 -0.63
C PHE A 52 8.19 9.36 -1.39
N THR A 53 6.92 9.67 -1.42
CA THR A 53 5.90 8.93 -2.16
C THR A 53 4.79 9.86 -2.66
N PHE A 54 3.82 9.29 -3.37
CA PHE A 54 2.66 10.04 -3.86
C PHE A 54 1.40 9.66 -3.09
N SER A 55 0.56 10.68 -2.79
CA SER A 55 -0.75 10.48 -2.17
C SER A 55 -1.80 9.91 -3.15
N ASN A 56 -1.59 10.08 -4.47
CA ASN A 56 -2.39 9.50 -5.54
C ASN A 56 -1.50 8.80 -6.55
N HIS A 57 -2.05 7.88 -7.31
CA HIS A 57 -1.28 7.17 -8.33
C HIS A 57 -0.93 8.12 -9.50
N PRO A 58 0.33 8.17 -9.99
CA PRO A 58 0.70 9.06 -11.10
C PRO A 58 -0.17 8.92 -12.35
N LEU A 59 -0.64 7.72 -12.67
CA LEU A 59 -1.57 7.50 -13.78
C LEU A 59 -2.92 8.19 -13.60
N SER A 60 -3.32 8.58 -12.38
CA SER A 60 -4.59 9.30 -12.18
C SER A 60 -4.65 10.65 -12.92
N LEU A 61 -3.47 11.22 -13.19
CA LEU A 61 -3.35 12.44 -14.00
C LEU A 61 -3.04 12.12 -15.47
N ILE A 62 -2.20 11.11 -15.75
CA ILE A 62 -1.64 10.88 -17.09
C ILE A 62 -2.57 10.02 -17.95
N LYS A 63 -3.16 8.97 -17.38
CA LYS A 63 -4.06 8.00 -18.02
C LYS A 63 -5.04 7.46 -16.99
N PRO A 64 -6.09 8.22 -16.63
CA PRO A 64 -7.04 7.86 -15.54
C PRO A 64 -7.68 6.49 -15.73
N GLU A 65 -7.91 6.08 -16.97
CA GLU A 65 -8.50 4.78 -17.33
C GLU A 65 -7.57 3.58 -17.06
N LEU A 66 -6.26 3.83 -16.87
CA LEU A 66 -5.25 2.79 -16.58
C LEU A 66 -4.79 2.80 -15.12
N VAL A 67 -5.46 3.57 -14.25
CA VAL A 67 -5.12 3.58 -12.82
C VAL A 67 -5.40 2.21 -12.23
N PRO A 68 -4.38 1.51 -11.71
CA PRO A 68 -4.61 0.23 -11.07
C PRO A 68 -5.30 0.45 -9.71
N VAL A 69 -6.14 -0.50 -9.32
CA VAL A 69 -6.70 -0.52 -7.95
C VAL A 69 -5.57 -0.54 -6.92
N ALA A 70 -5.72 0.20 -5.83
CA ALA A 70 -4.71 0.29 -4.79
C ALA A 70 -4.56 -1.03 -4.04
N LEU A 71 -3.36 -1.30 -3.52
CA LEU A 71 -3.09 -2.44 -2.64
C LEU A 71 -3.25 -2.09 -1.15
N LEU A 72 -3.26 -0.79 -0.83
CA LEU A 72 -3.44 -0.24 0.51
C LEU A 72 -4.32 1.00 0.42
N SER A 73 -5.16 1.24 1.42
CA SER A 73 -5.71 2.58 1.64
C SER A 73 -4.60 3.55 2.07
N GLN A 74 -4.86 4.85 2.02
CA GLN A 74 -3.89 5.85 2.48
C GLN A 74 -3.57 5.68 3.97
N GLU A 75 -4.60 5.41 4.78
CA GLU A 75 -4.44 5.16 6.22
C GLU A 75 -3.56 3.93 6.49
N GLN A 76 -3.81 2.83 5.76
CA GLN A 76 -2.98 1.63 5.86
C GLN A 76 -1.55 1.88 5.40
N LYS A 77 -1.35 2.67 4.34
CA LYS A 77 -0.03 3.05 3.83
C LYS A 77 0.74 3.87 4.87
N HIS A 78 0.11 4.87 5.49
CA HIS A 78 0.71 5.68 6.55
C HIS A 78 1.04 4.83 7.78
N ALA A 79 0.13 3.98 8.25
CA ALA A 79 0.38 3.07 9.37
C ALA A 79 1.56 2.13 9.12
N CYS A 80 1.72 1.64 7.88
CA CYS A 80 2.86 0.82 7.49
C CYS A 80 4.18 1.62 7.55
N PHE A 81 4.23 2.86 7.06
CA PHE A 81 5.44 3.70 7.17
C PHE A 81 5.80 4.00 8.62
N GLU A 82 4.80 4.31 9.45
CA GLU A 82 5.00 4.55 10.87
C GLU A 82 5.56 3.32 11.60
N ALA A 83 5.00 2.13 11.31
CA ALA A 83 5.51 0.86 11.85
C ALA A 83 6.93 0.52 11.37
N MET A 84 7.35 1.01 10.21
CA MET A 84 8.73 0.89 9.70
C MET A 84 9.69 1.89 10.37
N GLY A 85 9.18 2.85 11.15
CA GLY A 85 9.97 3.85 11.85
C GLY A 85 10.37 5.03 10.95
N VAL A 86 9.53 5.38 9.98
CA VAL A 86 9.71 6.59 9.16
C VAL A 86 9.50 7.83 10.03
N ASP A 87 10.47 8.74 10.03
CA ASP A 87 10.40 10.00 10.78
C ASP A 87 9.66 11.08 9.99
N LEU A 88 9.94 11.16 8.66
CA LEU A 88 9.39 12.14 7.73
C LEU A 88 8.77 11.43 6.52
N LEU A 89 7.49 11.62 6.30
CA LEU A 89 6.77 11.17 5.11
C LEU A 89 6.45 12.36 4.21
N LEU A 90 7.03 12.35 3.00
CA LEU A 90 6.70 13.28 1.93
C LEU A 90 5.61 12.61 1.07
N ASP A 91 4.34 12.81 1.46
CA ASP A 91 3.16 12.24 0.79
C ASP A 91 2.58 13.26 -0.18
N ILE A 92 3.29 13.45 -1.30
CA ILE A 92 3.08 14.54 -2.23
C ILE A 92 2.01 14.19 -3.27
N PRO A 93 0.97 15.02 -3.49
CA PRO A 93 0.02 14.80 -4.57
C PRO A 93 0.71 14.91 -5.93
N PHE A 94 0.53 13.88 -6.77
CA PHE A 94 0.99 13.92 -8.15
C PHE A 94 0.00 14.75 -8.98
N ASN A 95 0.37 15.99 -9.23
CA ASN A 95 -0.41 16.99 -9.97
C ASN A 95 0.38 17.51 -11.19
N GLU A 96 -0.24 18.37 -12.00
CA GLU A 96 0.40 18.92 -13.21
C GLU A 96 1.72 19.66 -12.91
N ALA A 97 1.79 20.40 -11.80
CA ALA A 97 3.00 21.13 -11.42
C ALA A 97 4.16 20.15 -11.18
N LEU A 98 3.92 19.04 -10.42
CA LEU A 98 4.92 18.01 -10.18
C LEU A 98 5.25 17.18 -11.44
N ALA A 99 4.23 16.83 -12.22
CA ALA A 99 4.38 16.03 -13.44
C ALA A 99 5.20 16.73 -14.54
N ASN A 100 5.21 18.07 -14.55
CA ASN A 100 5.95 18.88 -15.50
C ASN A 100 7.39 19.24 -15.08
N LEU A 101 7.79 18.92 -13.85
CA LEU A 101 9.18 19.15 -13.40
C LEU A 101 10.14 18.28 -14.21
N SER A 102 11.17 18.90 -14.76
CA SER A 102 12.33 18.15 -15.25
C SER A 102 13.01 17.37 -14.11
N PRO A 103 13.81 16.35 -14.39
CA PRO A 103 14.56 15.64 -13.36
C PRO A 103 15.41 16.58 -12.50
N GLN A 104 16.03 17.58 -13.11
CA GLN A 104 16.87 18.57 -12.42
C GLN A 104 16.06 19.46 -11.48
N GLU A 105 14.92 19.98 -11.94
CA GLU A 105 14.03 20.82 -11.10
C GLU A 105 13.48 20.04 -9.92
N PHE A 106 13.11 18.77 -10.13
CA PHE A 106 12.65 17.89 -9.05
C PHE A 106 13.74 17.73 -7.97
N LEU A 107 14.97 17.41 -8.39
CA LEU A 107 16.11 17.25 -7.47
C LEU A 107 16.49 18.55 -6.77
N GLN A 108 16.41 19.70 -7.46
CA GLN A 108 16.60 21.02 -6.86
C GLN A 108 15.57 21.31 -5.76
N LYS A 109 14.29 21.02 -6.03
CA LYS A 109 13.24 21.19 -5.01
C LYS A 109 13.46 20.27 -3.81
N LEU A 110 13.81 19.00 -4.05
CA LEU A 110 14.14 18.06 -3.00
C LEU A 110 15.37 18.48 -2.19
N GLY A 111 16.34 19.13 -2.83
CA GLY A 111 17.57 19.64 -2.23
C GLY A 111 17.39 20.72 -1.15
N VAL A 112 16.17 21.23 -0.93
CA VAL A 112 15.82 22.06 0.23
C VAL A 112 15.96 21.27 1.53
N LEU A 113 15.76 19.95 1.49
CA LEU A 113 16.06 19.06 2.60
C LEU A 113 17.57 18.80 2.69
N LYS A 114 18.07 18.74 3.91
CA LYS A 114 19.47 18.39 4.19
C LYS A 114 19.65 16.87 4.18
N PHE A 115 19.65 16.25 3.01
CA PHE A 115 19.85 14.81 2.92
C PHE A 115 21.28 14.43 2.54
N SER A 116 21.80 13.39 3.19
CA SER A 116 23.14 12.83 2.94
C SER A 116 23.10 11.65 1.97
N CYS A 117 21.95 11.00 1.84
CA CYS A 117 21.81 9.80 1.03
C CYS A 117 20.42 9.70 0.39
N LEU A 118 20.40 9.25 -0.88
CA LEU A 118 19.20 8.83 -1.60
C LEU A 118 19.22 7.32 -1.77
N VAL A 119 18.08 6.65 -1.52
CA VAL A 119 17.93 5.21 -1.70
C VAL A 119 16.76 4.94 -2.64
N VAL A 120 16.99 4.17 -3.69
CA VAL A 120 16.02 3.86 -4.74
C VAL A 120 16.11 2.40 -5.19
N GLY A 121 15.05 1.88 -5.81
CA GLY A 121 15.12 0.65 -6.59
C GLY A 121 15.79 0.87 -7.94
N GLU A 122 16.39 -0.16 -8.53
CA GLU A 122 17.11 -0.07 -9.82
C GLU A 122 16.22 0.34 -11.01
N ASN A 123 14.91 0.14 -10.91
CA ASN A 123 13.92 0.53 -11.92
C ASN A 123 13.27 1.91 -11.65
N PHE A 124 13.84 2.69 -10.73
CA PHE A 124 13.30 3.99 -10.38
C PHE A 124 13.45 4.99 -11.52
N SER A 125 12.35 5.68 -11.83
CA SER A 125 12.30 6.78 -12.79
C SER A 125 11.51 7.95 -12.21
N PHE A 126 11.84 9.18 -12.60
CA PHE A 126 11.25 10.40 -12.07
C PHE A 126 11.31 11.57 -13.06
N GLY A 127 10.67 12.68 -12.69
CA GLY A 127 10.60 13.85 -13.54
C GLY A 127 9.66 13.69 -14.73
N LYS A 128 9.53 14.73 -15.54
CA LYS A 128 8.61 14.78 -16.68
C LYS A 128 8.82 13.59 -17.63
N GLY A 129 7.74 12.83 -17.85
CA GLY A 129 7.78 11.65 -18.71
C GLY A 129 8.69 10.51 -18.21
N GLY A 130 9.13 10.53 -16.94
CA GLY A 130 10.08 9.54 -16.42
C GLY A 130 11.49 9.68 -16.99
N ALA A 131 11.87 10.87 -17.44
CA ALA A 131 13.18 11.12 -18.08
C ALA A 131 14.38 10.99 -17.13
N GLY A 132 14.17 11.16 -15.82
CA GLY A 132 15.18 10.92 -14.79
C GLY A 132 15.30 9.43 -14.47
N ASN A 133 16.51 8.96 -14.29
CA ASN A 133 16.87 7.57 -14.04
C ASN A 133 18.07 7.48 -13.07
N ILE A 134 18.63 6.28 -12.89
CA ILE A 134 19.77 6.03 -12.00
C ILE A 134 20.99 6.85 -12.39
N GLN A 135 21.28 7.00 -13.70
CA GLN A 135 22.41 7.82 -14.18
C GLN A 135 22.24 9.29 -13.79
N THR A 136 21.00 9.82 -13.90
CA THR A 136 20.69 11.20 -13.47
C THR A 136 20.91 11.38 -11.97
N LEU A 137 20.46 10.40 -11.15
CA LEU A 137 20.70 10.42 -9.70
C LEU A 137 22.18 10.30 -9.35
N THR A 138 22.93 9.47 -10.06
CA THR A 138 24.38 9.31 -9.85
C THR A 138 25.13 10.62 -10.10
N ALA A 139 24.84 11.30 -11.22
CA ALA A 139 25.45 12.59 -11.53
C ALA A 139 25.09 13.67 -10.47
N PHE A 140 23.82 13.70 -10.06
CA PHE A 140 23.39 14.60 -9.00
C PHE A 140 24.10 14.33 -7.67
N ALA A 141 24.20 13.06 -7.25
CA ALA A 141 24.82 12.66 -6.00
C ALA A 141 26.29 13.04 -5.96
N GLN A 142 27.03 12.82 -7.06
CA GLN A 142 28.44 13.20 -7.20
C GLN A 142 28.65 14.71 -7.09
N GLY A 143 27.74 15.51 -7.67
CA GLY A 143 27.83 16.97 -7.64
C GLY A 143 27.41 17.62 -6.30
N ASN A 144 26.72 16.88 -5.41
CA ASN A 144 26.12 17.44 -4.17
C ASN A 144 26.63 16.75 -2.89
N ASN A 145 27.72 16.03 -2.93
CA ASN A 145 28.27 15.28 -1.79
C ASN A 145 27.20 14.39 -1.10
N CYS A 146 26.36 13.76 -1.90
CA CYS A 146 25.29 12.89 -1.47
C CYS A 146 25.59 11.45 -1.90
N LYS A 147 25.31 10.48 -1.05
CA LYS A 147 25.41 9.06 -1.42
C LYS A 147 24.16 8.60 -2.17
N LEU A 148 24.35 7.77 -3.19
CA LEU A 148 23.27 7.06 -3.84
C LEU A 148 23.39 5.56 -3.55
N ILE A 149 22.32 4.97 -3.02
CA ILE A 149 22.18 3.53 -2.85
C ILE A 149 21.09 3.04 -3.80
N VAL A 150 21.45 2.13 -4.69
CA VAL A 150 20.51 1.52 -5.63
C VAL A 150 20.28 0.07 -5.20
N ARG A 151 19.02 -0.28 -4.93
CA ARG A 151 18.63 -1.63 -4.52
C ARG A 151 18.17 -2.44 -5.74
N PRO A 152 18.65 -3.68 -5.90
CA PRO A 152 18.19 -4.56 -6.96
C PRO A 152 16.71 -4.96 -6.74
N LEU A 153 16.06 -5.43 -7.80
CA LEU A 153 14.72 -6.00 -7.67
C LEU A 153 14.75 -7.26 -6.82
N VAL A 154 13.86 -7.35 -5.86
CA VAL A 154 13.68 -8.57 -5.06
C VAL A 154 12.85 -9.57 -5.87
N SER A 155 13.32 -10.80 -5.98
CA SER A 155 12.66 -11.89 -6.69
C SER A 155 12.41 -13.07 -5.77
N ASP A 156 11.36 -13.83 -6.06
CA ASP A 156 11.07 -15.14 -5.50
C ASP A 156 11.18 -16.16 -6.64
N ASP A 157 12.13 -17.06 -6.55
CA ASP A 157 12.56 -17.92 -7.67
C ASP A 157 12.80 -17.11 -8.96
N ALA A 158 11.93 -17.24 -9.95
CA ALA A 158 12.03 -16.51 -11.22
C ALA A 158 11.06 -15.31 -11.31
N THR A 159 10.29 -15.00 -10.27
CA THR A 159 9.26 -13.96 -10.31
C THR A 159 9.68 -12.71 -9.55
N VAL A 160 9.77 -11.57 -10.24
CA VAL A 160 10.00 -10.28 -9.59
C VAL A 160 8.83 -9.89 -8.72
N ILE A 161 9.10 -9.57 -7.46
CA ILE A 161 8.10 -9.07 -6.51
C ILE A 161 7.72 -7.64 -6.90
N SER A 162 6.47 -7.45 -7.34
CA SER A 162 5.96 -6.16 -7.79
C SER A 162 4.50 -5.96 -7.42
N SER A 163 4.05 -4.70 -7.36
CA SER A 163 2.64 -4.36 -7.11
C SER A 163 1.71 -4.97 -8.16
N THR A 164 2.15 -5.06 -9.41
CA THR A 164 1.38 -5.69 -10.50
C THR A 164 1.21 -7.19 -10.28
N ALA A 165 2.28 -7.92 -9.96
CA ALA A 165 2.21 -9.35 -9.67
C ALA A 165 1.28 -9.63 -8.48
N ILE A 166 1.39 -8.82 -7.42
CA ILE A 166 0.54 -8.94 -6.22
C ILE A 166 -0.94 -8.69 -6.55
N ARG A 167 -1.27 -7.68 -7.38
CA ARG A 167 -2.65 -7.48 -7.83
C ARG A 167 -3.22 -8.68 -8.56
N HIS A 168 -2.44 -9.29 -9.45
CA HIS A 168 -2.85 -10.50 -10.17
C HIS A 168 -3.12 -11.67 -9.20
N LEU A 169 -2.25 -11.86 -8.20
CA LEU A 169 -2.46 -12.89 -7.18
C LEU A 169 -3.72 -12.66 -6.36
N ILE A 170 -3.97 -11.42 -5.93
CA ILE A 170 -5.19 -11.07 -5.20
C ILE A 170 -6.42 -11.30 -6.07
N ALA A 171 -6.42 -10.83 -7.31
CA ALA A 171 -7.52 -11.02 -8.25
C ALA A 171 -7.79 -12.52 -8.55
N ALA A 172 -6.77 -13.37 -8.50
CA ALA A 172 -6.89 -14.83 -8.61
C ALA A 172 -7.31 -15.51 -7.30
N GLY A 173 -7.31 -14.80 -6.16
CA GLY A 173 -7.57 -15.36 -4.83
C GLY A 173 -6.37 -16.07 -4.20
N GLU A 174 -5.20 -15.95 -4.79
CA GLU A 174 -3.93 -16.53 -4.32
C GLU A 174 -3.33 -15.70 -3.17
N VAL A 175 -4.16 -15.48 -2.12
CA VAL A 175 -3.82 -14.56 -1.02
C VAL A 175 -2.62 -15.04 -0.19
N ALA A 176 -2.35 -16.35 -0.15
CA ALA A 176 -1.18 -16.92 0.52
C ALA A 176 0.12 -16.52 -0.20
N LYS A 177 0.16 -16.58 -1.55
CA LYS A 177 1.30 -16.10 -2.34
C LYS A 177 1.45 -14.59 -2.28
N ALA A 178 0.33 -13.84 -2.33
CA ALA A 178 0.35 -12.40 -2.14
C ALA A 178 0.91 -12.02 -0.76
N ARG A 179 0.55 -12.77 0.30
CA ARG A 179 1.08 -12.60 1.66
C ARG A 179 2.59 -12.77 1.71
N TYR A 180 3.13 -13.76 1.02
CA TYR A 180 4.57 -13.97 0.92
C TYR A 180 5.26 -12.75 0.29
N MET A 181 4.80 -12.29 -0.89
CA MET A 181 5.39 -11.14 -1.58
C MET A 181 5.24 -9.82 -0.82
N LEU A 182 4.15 -9.66 -0.07
CA LEU A 182 3.90 -8.49 0.78
C LEU A 182 4.72 -8.53 2.08
N GLY A 183 5.15 -9.72 2.54
CA GLY A 183 5.72 -9.94 3.86
C GLY A 183 4.74 -9.62 5.00
N ARG A 184 3.42 -9.65 4.72
CA ARG A 184 2.29 -9.54 5.65
C ARG A 184 1.02 -10.06 4.98
N ALA A 185 0.00 -10.39 5.76
CA ALA A 185 -1.30 -10.73 5.19
C ALA A 185 -1.88 -9.51 4.44
N TYR A 186 -2.47 -9.77 3.28
CA TYR A 186 -3.30 -8.77 2.59
C TYR A 186 -4.55 -8.50 3.42
N SER A 187 -4.95 -7.26 3.56
CA SER A 187 -6.09 -6.90 4.40
C SER A 187 -6.98 -5.84 3.75
N LEU A 188 -8.27 -5.94 4.06
CA LEU A 188 -9.28 -4.96 3.73
C LEU A 188 -9.85 -4.40 5.02
N SER A 189 -10.01 -3.09 5.08
CA SER A 189 -10.70 -2.39 6.17
C SER A 189 -12.02 -1.83 5.67
N GLY A 190 -13.01 -1.78 6.54
CA GLY A 190 -14.30 -1.19 6.21
C GLY A 190 -15.22 -1.15 7.42
N THR A 191 -16.26 -0.34 7.30
CA THR A 191 -17.31 -0.24 8.31
C THR A 191 -18.26 -1.43 8.19
N VAL A 192 -18.67 -1.97 9.34
CA VAL A 192 -19.66 -3.04 9.39
C VAL A 192 -21.04 -2.46 9.16
N VAL A 193 -21.70 -2.91 8.11
CA VAL A 193 -23.04 -2.48 7.71
C VAL A 193 -24.08 -3.58 7.92
N ARG A 194 -25.34 -3.21 7.98
CA ARG A 194 -26.46 -4.16 8.05
C ARG A 194 -26.58 -4.94 6.75
N GLY A 195 -26.42 -6.25 6.82
CA GLY A 195 -26.62 -7.16 5.70
C GLY A 195 -28.00 -7.83 5.71
N ALA A 196 -28.18 -8.82 4.84
CA ALA A 196 -29.41 -9.59 4.72
C ALA A 196 -29.72 -10.50 5.94
N GLN A 197 -28.84 -10.53 6.96
CA GLN A 197 -28.98 -11.27 8.24
C GLN A 197 -29.30 -12.78 8.08
N ARG A 198 -28.97 -13.37 6.94
CA ARG A 198 -29.24 -14.81 6.67
C ARG A 198 -28.43 -15.72 7.59
N GLY A 199 -27.20 -15.32 7.94
CA GLY A 199 -26.33 -16.07 8.85
C GLY A 199 -26.90 -16.18 10.28
N ASN A 200 -27.56 -15.14 10.80
CA ASN A 200 -28.17 -15.15 12.14
C ASN A 200 -29.24 -16.25 12.26
N LYS A 201 -29.98 -16.53 11.17
CA LYS A 201 -31.05 -17.54 11.17
C LYS A 201 -30.54 -18.98 11.27
N ILE A 202 -29.28 -19.21 10.95
CA ILE A 202 -28.63 -20.54 10.96
C ILE A 202 -27.51 -20.63 12.01
N GLY A 203 -27.45 -19.69 12.97
CA GLY A 203 -26.50 -19.73 14.09
C GLY A 203 -25.06 -19.28 13.76
N PHE A 204 -24.83 -18.67 12.59
CA PHE A 204 -23.55 -18.14 12.17
C PHE A 204 -23.66 -16.64 11.86
N PRO A 205 -23.62 -15.77 12.90
CA PRO A 205 -23.69 -14.33 12.68
C PRO A 205 -22.49 -13.86 11.83
N THR A 206 -22.78 -13.03 10.83
CA THR A 206 -21.76 -12.49 9.93
C THR A 206 -21.75 -10.98 9.95
N ALA A 207 -20.56 -10.39 10.06
CA ALA A 207 -20.32 -8.96 9.82
C ALA A 207 -20.20 -8.72 8.31
N ASN A 208 -20.91 -7.72 7.80
CA ASN A 208 -20.85 -7.33 6.39
C ASN A 208 -20.04 -6.04 6.28
N LEU A 209 -18.97 -6.06 5.49
CA LEU A 209 -18.13 -4.88 5.30
C LEU A 209 -18.56 -4.12 4.06
N ALA A 210 -18.72 -2.80 4.22
CA ALA A 210 -18.78 -1.88 3.10
C ALA A 210 -17.35 -1.70 2.55
N LEU A 211 -17.13 -2.09 1.30
CA LEU A 211 -15.84 -1.99 0.61
C LEU A 211 -15.93 -0.97 -0.51
N GLU A 212 -14.92 -0.13 -0.63
CA GLU A 212 -14.72 0.70 -1.83
C GLU A 212 -14.00 -0.13 -2.94
N ALA A 213 -14.66 -1.18 -3.42
CA ALA A 213 -14.07 -2.15 -4.36
C ALA A 213 -13.57 -1.51 -5.68
N ALA A 214 -14.09 -0.36 -6.06
CA ALA A 214 -13.60 0.38 -7.22
C ALA A 214 -12.21 1.00 -7.00
N LYS A 215 -11.76 1.13 -5.74
CA LYS A 215 -10.51 1.81 -5.38
C LYS A 215 -9.45 0.86 -4.83
N ILE A 216 -9.83 -0.28 -4.25
CA ILE A 216 -8.92 -1.23 -3.61
C ILE A 216 -9.05 -2.63 -4.22
N ALA A 217 -7.93 -3.36 -4.30
CA ALA A 217 -7.93 -4.73 -4.81
C ALA A 217 -8.72 -5.66 -3.90
N VAL A 218 -9.73 -6.33 -4.44
CA VAL A 218 -10.54 -7.31 -3.71
C VAL A 218 -10.18 -8.71 -4.20
N PRO A 219 -9.93 -9.69 -3.29
CA PRO A 219 -9.68 -11.08 -3.69
C PRO A 219 -10.86 -11.66 -4.47
N SER A 220 -10.59 -12.67 -5.32
CA SER A 220 -11.64 -13.33 -6.10
C SER A 220 -12.73 -13.92 -5.21
N ILE A 221 -13.90 -14.14 -5.80
CA ILE A 221 -15.04 -14.80 -5.14
C ILE A 221 -14.62 -16.12 -4.52
N GLY A 222 -14.96 -16.33 -3.24
CA GLY A 222 -14.62 -17.52 -2.50
C GLY A 222 -14.64 -17.35 -0.99
N VAL A 223 -14.31 -18.43 -0.31
CA VAL A 223 -14.23 -18.53 1.15
C VAL A 223 -12.77 -18.55 1.58
N TYR A 224 -12.43 -17.75 2.58
CA TYR A 224 -11.07 -17.50 3.04
C TYR A 224 -10.94 -17.70 4.54
N ALA A 225 -9.81 -18.25 4.97
CA ALA A 225 -9.37 -18.18 6.36
C ALA A 225 -8.85 -16.76 6.62
N VAL A 226 -9.39 -16.09 7.64
CA VAL A 226 -9.07 -14.70 7.94
C VAL A 226 -8.75 -14.49 9.42
N LYS A 227 -8.06 -13.38 9.71
CA LYS A 227 -8.04 -12.76 11.03
C LYS A 227 -8.73 -11.41 10.98
N VAL A 228 -9.45 -11.09 12.03
CA VAL A 228 -10.23 -9.85 12.14
C VAL A 228 -9.70 -9.03 13.30
N TYR A 229 -9.43 -7.76 13.03
CA TYR A 229 -8.86 -6.82 14.00
C TYR A 229 -9.84 -5.67 14.23
N PHE A 230 -10.18 -5.43 15.47
CA PHE A 230 -10.96 -4.28 15.95
C PHE A 230 -10.75 -4.10 17.46
N ASP A 231 -10.91 -2.89 17.95
CA ASP A 231 -10.76 -2.52 19.36
C ASP A 231 -9.45 -3.06 20.00
N GLY A 232 -8.34 -3.08 19.22
CA GLY A 232 -7.04 -3.59 19.66
C GLY A 232 -6.94 -5.12 19.84
N LYS A 233 -7.99 -5.88 19.47
CA LYS A 233 -8.05 -7.34 19.58
C LYS A 233 -7.94 -8.02 18.22
N CYS A 234 -7.54 -9.29 18.24
CA CYS A 234 -7.42 -10.14 17.06
C CYS A 234 -8.25 -11.42 17.23
N TYR A 235 -9.14 -11.67 16.29
CA TYR A 235 -10.00 -12.85 16.26
C TYR A 235 -9.70 -13.69 15.02
N LYS A 236 -9.94 -14.99 15.09
CA LYS A 236 -9.98 -15.86 13.91
C LYS A 236 -11.38 -15.77 13.28
N GLY A 237 -11.46 -16.02 11.98
CA GLY A 237 -12.74 -16.01 11.29
C GLY A 237 -12.68 -16.63 9.91
N MET A 238 -13.83 -16.65 9.27
CA MET A 238 -14.01 -17.07 7.90
C MET A 238 -14.65 -15.93 7.11
N GLY A 239 -13.96 -15.48 6.06
CA GLY A 239 -14.45 -14.43 5.16
C GLY A 239 -15.03 -15.03 3.90
N ASN A 240 -16.18 -14.56 3.47
CA ASN A 240 -16.78 -14.91 2.19
C ASN A 240 -16.84 -13.68 1.29
N ILE A 241 -16.15 -13.75 0.14
CA ILE A 241 -16.28 -12.76 -0.92
C ILE A 241 -17.28 -13.28 -1.93
N GLY A 242 -18.36 -12.58 -2.11
CA GLY A 242 -19.45 -12.89 -3.03
C GLY A 242 -19.85 -11.69 -3.89
N ASN A 243 -20.65 -11.96 -4.92
CA ASN A 243 -21.31 -10.91 -5.71
C ASN A 243 -22.65 -10.56 -5.06
N ASN A 244 -22.91 -9.26 -4.94
CA ASN A 244 -24.26 -8.80 -4.59
C ASN A 244 -25.09 -8.71 -5.88
N PRO A 245 -26.22 -9.45 -6.01
CA PRO A 245 -27.14 -9.28 -7.11
C PRO A 245 -28.08 -8.10 -6.82
N THR A 246 -27.55 -6.90 -6.58
CA THR A 246 -28.39 -5.70 -6.41
C THR A 246 -28.54 -4.97 -7.73
N PHE A 247 -29.72 -4.41 -7.93
CA PHE A 247 -30.21 -3.66 -9.10
C PHE A 247 -29.23 -2.54 -9.49
N GLY A 248 -28.48 -2.74 -10.59
CA GLY A 248 -27.56 -1.78 -11.15
C GLY A 248 -26.31 -2.43 -11.75
N GLU A 249 -25.74 -1.84 -12.79
CA GLU A 249 -24.67 -2.41 -13.64
C GLU A 249 -23.30 -2.59 -12.98
N LEU A 250 -23.13 -2.23 -11.72
CA LEU A 250 -21.89 -2.44 -10.95
C LEU A 250 -22.07 -3.59 -9.96
N LYS A 251 -21.41 -4.72 -10.24
CA LYS A 251 -21.28 -5.84 -9.31
C LYS A 251 -20.36 -5.40 -8.15
N GLU A 252 -20.93 -4.89 -7.07
CA GLU A 252 -20.16 -4.59 -5.87
C GLU A 252 -19.76 -5.89 -5.19
N ALA A 253 -18.45 -6.10 -5.02
CA ALA A 253 -17.95 -7.19 -4.21
C ALA A 253 -18.35 -6.98 -2.74
N ARG A 254 -18.89 -8.03 -2.11
CA ARG A 254 -19.30 -8.00 -0.71
C ARG A 254 -18.39 -8.92 0.09
N LEU A 255 -17.90 -8.43 1.20
CA LEU A 255 -17.17 -9.23 2.17
C LEU A 255 -18.04 -9.47 3.39
N GLU A 256 -18.44 -10.72 3.60
CA GLU A 256 -19.11 -11.21 4.81
C GLU A 256 -18.12 -11.98 5.66
N VAL A 257 -18.04 -11.68 6.95
CA VAL A 257 -17.09 -12.33 7.87
C VAL A 257 -17.82 -12.95 9.06
N ASN A 258 -17.67 -14.25 9.23
CA ASN A 258 -18.03 -14.94 10.47
C ASN A 258 -16.80 -14.90 11.40
N ILE A 259 -16.95 -14.30 12.58
CA ILE A 259 -15.90 -14.13 13.57
C ILE A 259 -16.07 -15.21 14.63
N PHE A 260 -15.06 -16.04 14.82
CA PHE A 260 -15.12 -17.16 15.77
C PHE A 260 -14.94 -16.64 17.20
N ASP A 261 -15.64 -17.28 18.12
CA ASP A 261 -15.59 -17.00 19.56
C ASP A 261 -15.88 -15.52 19.89
N PHE A 262 -16.74 -14.90 19.09
CA PHE A 262 -17.17 -13.52 19.31
C PHE A 262 -18.71 -13.42 19.34
N ASP A 263 -19.22 -12.90 20.44
CA ASP A 263 -20.64 -12.60 20.64
C ASP A 263 -20.75 -11.12 21.02
N GLY A 264 -21.08 -10.28 20.06
CA GLY A 264 -21.18 -8.84 20.26
C GLY A 264 -21.66 -8.10 19.02
N ASP A 265 -22.00 -6.83 19.20
CA ASP A 265 -22.42 -5.95 18.11
C ASP A 265 -21.23 -5.19 17.53
N LEU A 266 -21.10 -5.26 16.21
CA LEU A 266 -20.06 -4.58 15.43
C LEU A 266 -20.63 -3.58 14.42
N TYR A 267 -21.94 -3.35 14.40
CA TYR A 267 -22.51 -2.37 13.47
C TYR A 267 -21.89 -0.99 13.68
N ASP A 268 -21.65 -0.31 12.55
CA ASP A 268 -21.04 1.02 12.47
C ASP A 268 -19.56 1.08 12.98
N LYS A 269 -18.97 -0.07 13.38
CA LYS A 269 -17.56 -0.14 13.74
C LYS A 269 -16.70 -0.41 12.52
N GLU A 270 -15.50 0.17 12.50
CA GLU A 270 -14.46 -0.15 11.54
C GLU A 270 -13.73 -1.43 11.96
N ILE A 271 -13.62 -2.39 11.06
CA ILE A 271 -12.84 -3.61 11.27
C ILE A 271 -11.86 -3.83 10.11
N THR A 272 -10.74 -4.50 10.41
CA THR A 272 -9.75 -4.92 9.42
C THR A 272 -9.76 -6.42 9.29
N VAL A 273 -9.92 -6.94 8.07
CA VAL A 273 -9.94 -8.37 7.74
C VAL A 273 -8.69 -8.73 6.97
N ALA A 274 -7.82 -9.54 7.56
CA ALA A 274 -6.57 -10.01 6.96
C ALA A 274 -6.74 -11.42 6.42
N PHE A 275 -6.41 -11.63 5.13
CA PHE A 275 -6.58 -12.87 4.40
C PHE A 275 -5.34 -13.75 4.50
N TYR A 276 -5.51 -15.01 4.87
CA TYR A 276 -4.40 -15.95 5.06
C TYR A 276 -4.37 -17.04 3.99
N GLU A 277 -5.52 -17.63 3.68
CA GLU A 277 -5.63 -18.75 2.75
C GLU A 277 -7.01 -18.76 2.09
N ARG A 278 -7.08 -19.18 0.83
CA ARG A 278 -8.34 -19.47 0.14
C ARG A 278 -8.74 -20.91 0.41
N ILE A 279 -9.89 -21.11 1.06
CA ILE A 279 -10.37 -22.44 1.43
C ILE A 279 -11.04 -23.12 0.23
N ARG A 280 -11.93 -22.38 -0.49
CA ARG A 280 -12.66 -22.88 -1.65
C ARG A 280 -13.30 -21.75 -2.45
N GLY A 281 -13.76 -22.05 -3.65
CA GLY A 281 -14.67 -21.17 -4.40
C GLY A 281 -16.06 -21.11 -3.77
N GLU A 282 -16.93 -20.26 -4.32
CA GLU A 282 -18.34 -20.22 -3.94
C GLU A 282 -19.05 -21.47 -4.48
N VAL A 283 -19.78 -22.17 -3.62
CA VAL A 283 -20.63 -23.30 -3.99
C VAL A 283 -22.07 -22.92 -3.68
N LYS A 284 -22.94 -22.95 -4.67
CA LYS A 284 -24.39 -22.86 -4.43
C LYS A 284 -24.83 -24.15 -3.77
N PHE A 285 -25.32 -24.07 -2.55
CA PHE A 285 -26.03 -25.16 -1.93
C PHE A 285 -27.47 -25.12 -2.46
N ASN A 286 -27.92 -26.24 -3.05
CA ASN A 286 -29.31 -26.44 -3.47
C ASN A 286 -30.20 -26.66 -2.26
#